data_70d366e7f15e5f0f90e4bddf66ffff78
#
_entry.id   70d366e7f15e5f0f90e4bddf66ffff78
#
_cell.length_a   1.000
_cell.length_b   1.000
_cell.length_c   1.000
_cell.angle_alpha   90.00
_cell.angle_beta   90.00
_cell.angle_gamma   90.00
#
_symmetry.space_group_name_H-M   'P 1'
#
loop_
_entity.id
_entity.type
_entity.pdbx_description
1 polymer ?
#
loop_
_entity_poly.entity_id
_entity_poly.type
_entity_poly.pdbx_seq_one_letter_code
_entity_poly.pdbx_strand_id
1 'polypeptide(L)'
;MSELREESMELTGPEKDRVIQLFPSGVVCLDLETTGLSPMIDSIIEIAAVKVTSEGESHFSELVNPGIMIPEYTIGIHGITDEMVAESRDVEEVMRDFLEFCGDLPMVAHNARFDLGYLVFDMHCHELKFPKSPVYCTCLMSRQVFKEMPNHKLATLAEQLGIPLVNHHRALADAEACKKIFAKGLLRD
;
A
#
# COMPACT_ATOMS: atom_id res chain seq x y z
N MET A 1 11.23 33.23 -5.04
CA MET A 1 10.22 32.19 -5.22
C MET A 1 10.96 30.94 -5.62
N SER A 2 11.25 30.05 -4.65
CA SER A 2 11.87 28.75 -4.93
C SER A 2 10.76 27.83 -5.46
N GLU A 3 10.91 27.41 -6.71
CA GLU A 3 10.14 26.31 -7.25
C GLU A 3 10.44 25.10 -6.37
N LEU A 4 9.45 24.68 -5.57
CA LEU A 4 9.44 23.37 -4.95
C LEU A 4 9.36 22.39 -6.13
N ARG A 5 10.49 21.75 -6.47
CA ARG A 5 10.49 20.58 -7.33
C ARG A 5 9.61 19.55 -6.61
N GLU A 6 8.49 19.18 -7.22
CA GLU A 6 7.79 17.96 -6.85
C GLU A 6 8.82 16.84 -6.96
N GLU A 7 9.34 16.37 -5.82
CA GLU A 7 10.20 15.19 -5.83
C GLU A 7 9.34 14.03 -6.34
N SER A 8 9.75 13.47 -7.46
CA SER A 8 9.09 12.32 -8.06
C SER A 8 9.02 11.19 -7.03
N MET A 9 7.85 10.60 -6.85
CA MET A 9 7.67 9.42 -6.00
C MET A 9 8.28 8.16 -6.61
N GLU A 10 8.67 8.19 -7.86
CA GLU A 10 9.35 7.08 -8.53
C GLU A 10 10.71 6.77 -7.87
N LEU A 11 11.03 5.49 -7.73
CA LEU A 11 12.35 5.07 -7.26
C LEU A 11 13.40 5.28 -8.35
N THR A 12 14.48 5.95 -8.00
CA THR A 12 15.61 6.21 -8.91
C THR A 12 16.95 5.98 -8.21
N GLY A 13 18.02 5.83 -9.00
CA GLY A 13 19.37 5.71 -8.48
C GLY A 13 19.53 4.61 -7.43
N PRO A 14 20.26 4.87 -6.32
CA PRO A 14 20.59 3.83 -5.34
C PRO A 14 19.38 3.13 -4.71
N GLU A 15 18.23 3.83 -4.57
CA GLU A 15 17.00 3.24 -4.03
C GLU A 15 16.47 2.16 -4.96
N LYS A 16 16.33 2.46 -6.26
CA LYS A 16 15.89 1.49 -7.27
C LYS A 16 16.88 0.35 -7.41
N ASP A 17 18.17 0.68 -7.53
CA ASP A 17 19.24 -0.31 -7.72
C ASP A 17 19.25 -1.33 -6.57
N ARG A 18 19.07 -0.87 -5.33
CA ARG A 18 19.05 -1.75 -4.16
C ARG A 18 17.82 -2.64 -4.14
N VAL A 19 16.63 -2.11 -4.47
CA VAL A 19 15.41 -2.91 -4.57
C VAL A 19 15.58 -4.01 -5.62
N ILE A 20 16.03 -3.68 -6.83
CA ILE A 20 16.19 -4.65 -7.92
C ILE A 20 17.31 -5.65 -7.63
N GLN A 21 18.39 -5.24 -6.95
CA GLN A 21 19.44 -6.16 -6.52
C GLN A 21 18.92 -7.27 -5.61
N LEU A 22 18.07 -6.92 -4.63
CA LEU A 22 17.52 -7.87 -3.67
C LEU A 22 16.28 -8.61 -4.19
N PHE A 23 15.53 -7.97 -5.07
CA PHE A 23 14.29 -8.48 -5.67
C PHE A 23 14.36 -8.38 -7.20
N PRO A 24 15.12 -9.25 -7.88
CA PRO A 24 15.36 -9.14 -9.33
C PRO A 24 14.08 -9.18 -10.18
N SER A 25 13.04 -9.88 -9.72
CA SER A 25 11.74 -9.92 -10.40
C SER A 25 10.86 -8.71 -10.08
N GLY A 26 11.22 -7.92 -9.06
CA GLY A 26 10.47 -6.78 -8.58
C GLY A 26 9.73 -7.05 -7.27
N VAL A 27 9.00 -6.02 -6.80
CA VAL A 27 8.16 -6.05 -5.60
C VAL A 27 6.88 -5.28 -5.85
N VAL A 28 5.84 -5.54 -5.05
CA VAL A 28 4.58 -4.79 -5.06
C VAL A 28 4.37 -4.17 -3.68
N CYS A 29 4.37 -2.85 -3.60
CA CYS A 29 4.02 -2.11 -2.39
C CYS A 29 2.54 -1.77 -2.45
N LEU A 30 1.79 -2.07 -1.40
CA LEU A 30 0.33 -1.94 -1.36
C LEU A 30 -0.16 -1.26 -0.09
N ASP A 31 -1.38 -0.75 -0.18
CA ASP A 31 -2.16 -0.22 0.93
C ASP A 31 -3.65 -0.38 0.64
N LEU A 32 -4.48 -0.43 1.69
CA LEU A 32 -5.93 -0.58 1.62
C LEU A 32 -6.63 0.51 2.44
N GLU A 33 -7.78 0.99 1.93
CA GLU A 33 -8.75 1.69 2.76
C GLU A 33 -9.96 0.80 3.02
N THR A 34 -10.54 0.92 4.20
CA THR A 34 -11.59 0.01 4.68
C THR A 34 -12.67 0.75 5.46
N THR A 35 -13.84 0.13 5.62
CA THR A 35 -14.94 0.68 6.42
C THR A 35 -14.70 0.57 7.93
N GLY A 36 -13.61 -0.09 8.36
CA GLY A 36 -13.29 -0.25 9.79
C GLY A 36 -12.02 -1.06 10.02
N LEU A 37 -11.93 -1.76 11.16
CA LEU A 37 -10.70 -2.41 11.60
C LEU A 37 -10.75 -3.95 11.59
N SER A 38 -11.89 -4.54 11.28
CA SER A 38 -12.10 -5.99 11.37
C SER A 38 -12.62 -6.59 10.06
N PRO A 39 -11.84 -7.41 9.36
CA PRO A 39 -12.26 -7.99 8.08
C PRO A 39 -13.49 -8.92 8.18
N MET A 40 -13.90 -9.30 9.40
CA MET A 40 -15.09 -10.13 9.60
C MET A 40 -16.40 -9.35 9.53
N ILE A 41 -16.37 -8.02 9.70
CA ILE A 41 -17.54 -7.15 9.77
C ILE A 41 -17.40 -5.88 8.93
N ASP A 42 -16.18 -5.54 8.54
CA ASP A 42 -15.84 -4.37 7.73
C ASP A 42 -15.37 -4.81 6.34
N SER A 43 -15.40 -3.91 5.38
CA SER A 43 -15.12 -4.18 3.99
C SER A 43 -13.99 -3.31 3.44
N ILE A 44 -13.30 -3.79 2.41
CA ILE A 44 -12.37 -2.99 1.61
C ILE A 44 -13.18 -1.98 0.77
N ILE A 45 -12.68 -0.75 0.67
CA ILE A 45 -13.26 0.32 -0.16
C ILE A 45 -12.26 0.94 -1.15
N GLU A 46 -10.97 0.75 -0.97
CA GLU A 46 -9.94 1.09 -1.94
C GLU A 46 -8.80 0.08 -1.85
N ILE A 47 -8.28 -0.35 -3.00
CA ILE A 47 -7.06 -1.16 -3.12
C ILE A 47 -6.10 -0.38 -3.99
N ALA A 48 -4.89 -0.12 -3.50
CA ALA A 48 -3.86 0.46 -4.33
C ALA A 48 -2.52 -0.26 -4.16
N ALA A 49 -1.75 -0.27 -5.24
CA ALA A 49 -0.42 -0.86 -5.24
C ALA A 49 0.50 -0.19 -6.26
N VAL A 50 1.79 -0.23 -5.95
CA VAL A 50 2.88 0.18 -6.83
C VAL A 50 3.78 -1.01 -7.07
N LYS A 51 3.88 -1.44 -8.31
CA LYS A 51 4.81 -2.49 -8.73
C LYS A 51 6.10 -1.86 -9.22
N VAL A 52 7.20 -2.28 -8.64
CA VAL A 52 8.57 -1.84 -8.99
C VAL A 52 9.30 -2.99 -9.65
N THR A 53 9.77 -2.79 -10.87
CA THR A 53 10.59 -3.76 -11.62
C THR A 53 11.82 -3.06 -12.23
N SER A 54 12.72 -3.84 -12.83
CA SER A 54 13.85 -3.28 -13.58
C SER A 54 13.41 -2.38 -14.74
N GLU A 55 12.24 -2.65 -15.34
CA GLU A 55 11.69 -1.92 -16.47
C GLU A 55 11.07 -0.58 -16.06
N GLY A 56 10.61 -0.45 -14.80
CA GLY A 56 9.97 0.76 -14.29
C GLY A 56 8.94 0.46 -13.21
N GLU A 57 8.08 1.44 -12.97
CA GLU A 57 6.97 1.34 -12.03
C GLU A 57 5.64 1.29 -12.76
N SER A 58 4.70 0.56 -12.20
CA SER A 58 3.29 0.55 -12.63
C SER A 58 2.38 0.60 -11.42
N HIS A 59 1.17 1.13 -11.60
CA HIS A 59 0.24 1.44 -10.54
C HIS A 59 -1.06 0.68 -10.74
N PHE A 60 -1.63 0.25 -9.62
CA PHE A 60 -2.99 -0.24 -9.49
C PHE A 60 -3.69 0.65 -8.47
N SER A 61 -4.88 1.14 -8.76
CA SER A 61 -5.66 1.95 -7.83
C SER A 61 -7.13 1.88 -8.21
N GLU A 62 -7.94 1.21 -7.39
CA GLU A 62 -9.34 0.96 -7.64
C GLU A 62 -10.17 1.20 -6.38
N LEU A 63 -11.26 1.94 -6.51
CA LEU A 63 -12.32 1.99 -5.51
C LEU A 63 -13.15 0.71 -5.58
N VAL A 64 -13.63 0.29 -4.43
CA VAL A 64 -14.44 -0.93 -4.26
C VAL A 64 -15.79 -0.55 -3.64
N ASN A 65 -16.88 -1.04 -4.22
CA ASN A 65 -18.19 -0.93 -3.61
C ASN A 65 -18.29 -1.96 -2.46
N PRO A 66 -18.37 -1.51 -1.18
CA PRO A 66 -18.41 -2.43 -0.05
C PRO A 66 -19.77 -3.15 0.13
N GLY A 67 -20.80 -2.74 -0.61
CA GLY A 67 -22.17 -3.24 -0.44
C GLY A 67 -22.84 -2.88 0.91
N ILE A 68 -22.14 -2.07 1.74
CA ILE A 68 -22.61 -1.57 3.04
C ILE A 68 -22.34 -0.06 3.12
N MET A 69 -23.04 0.61 4.03
CA MET A 69 -22.81 2.05 4.27
C MET A 69 -21.43 2.27 4.91
N ILE A 70 -20.69 3.25 4.40
CA ILE A 70 -19.37 3.64 4.93
C ILE A 70 -19.60 4.48 6.20
N PRO A 71 -19.03 4.09 7.35
CA PRO A 71 -19.20 4.82 8.59
C PRO A 71 -18.60 6.24 8.53
N GLU A 72 -19.30 7.23 9.07
CA GLU A 72 -18.83 8.64 9.06
C GLU A 72 -17.43 8.83 9.63
N TYR A 73 -17.08 8.04 10.67
CA TYR A 73 -15.75 8.16 11.28
C TYR A 73 -14.63 7.71 10.35
N THR A 74 -14.86 6.73 9.45
CA THR A 74 -13.87 6.31 8.46
C THR A 74 -13.84 7.27 7.27
N ILE A 75 -14.99 7.79 6.84
CA ILE A 75 -15.05 8.89 5.85
C ILE A 75 -14.19 10.07 6.33
N GLY A 76 -14.25 10.41 7.63
CA GLY A 76 -13.41 11.45 8.23
C GLY A 76 -11.90 11.16 8.18
N ILE A 77 -11.48 9.91 7.95
CA ILE A 77 -10.08 9.50 7.82
C ILE A 77 -9.63 9.56 6.36
N HIS A 78 -10.27 8.79 5.47
CA HIS A 78 -9.83 8.60 4.08
C HIS A 78 -10.59 9.44 3.05
N GLY A 79 -11.71 10.08 3.44
CA GLY A 79 -12.50 10.95 2.58
C GLY A 79 -13.33 10.22 1.50
N ILE A 80 -13.36 8.88 1.49
CA ILE A 80 -14.14 8.10 0.54
C ILE A 80 -15.58 8.00 1.04
N THR A 81 -16.54 8.45 0.22
CA THR A 81 -17.97 8.46 0.55
C THR A 81 -18.73 7.36 -0.20
N ASP A 82 -19.97 7.08 0.25
CA ASP A 82 -20.83 6.12 -0.42
C ASP A 82 -21.08 6.48 -1.89
N GLU A 83 -21.21 7.78 -2.21
CA GLU A 83 -21.39 8.25 -3.58
C GLU A 83 -20.17 7.95 -4.46
N MET A 84 -18.96 8.00 -3.91
CA MET A 84 -17.74 7.73 -4.67
C MET A 84 -17.62 6.26 -5.08
N VAL A 85 -18.14 5.35 -4.27
CA VAL A 85 -18.04 3.90 -4.50
C VAL A 85 -19.30 3.28 -5.10
N ALA A 86 -20.40 4.05 -5.24
CA ALA A 86 -21.70 3.54 -5.66
C ALA A 86 -21.67 2.77 -6.98
N GLU A 87 -20.91 3.25 -7.96
CA GLU A 87 -20.74 2.66 -9.29
C GLU A 87 -19.45 1.83 -9.43
N SER A 88 -18.71 1.65 -8.31
CA SER A 88 -17.49 0.83 -8.31
C SER A 88 -17.83 -0.66 -8.37
N ARG A 89 -16.88 -1.43 -8.86
CA ARG A 89 -16.97 -2.91 -8.87
C ARG A 89 -16.95 -3.45 -7.44
N ASP A 90 -17.41 -4.68 -7.27
CA ASP A 90 -17.32 -5.37 -5.99
C ASP A 90 -15.87 -5.84 -5.68
N VAL A 91 -15.69 -6.30 -4.45
CA VAL A 91 -14.36 -6.71 -3.98
C VAL A 91 -13.82 -7.93 -4.73
N GLU A 92 -14.68 -8.85 -5.18
CA GLU A 92 -14.24 -10.06 -5.89
C GLU A 92 -13.61 -9.70 -7.24
N GLU A 93 -14.27 -8.84 -8.01
CA GLU A 93 -13.79 -8.41 -9.34
C GLU A 93 -12.48 -7.63 -9.22
N VAL A 94 -12.43 -6.64 -8.29
CA VAL A 94 -11.23 -5.83 -8.07
C VAL A 94 -10.07 -6.67 -7.54
N MET A 95 -10.35 -7.63 -6.64
CA MET A 95 -9.34 -8.53 -6.09
C MET A 95 -8.72 -9.43 -7.16
N ARG A 96 -9.50 -9.91 -8.15
CA ARG A 96 -8.96 -10.70 -9.26
C ARG A 96 -7.95 -9.92 -10.08
N ASP A 97 -8.28 -8.68 -10.43
CA ASP A 97 -7.38 -7.79 -11.17
C ASP A 97 -6.15 -7.41 -10.34
N PHE A 98 -6.33 -7.17 -9.04
CA PHE A 98 -5.23 -6.90 -8.12
C PHE A 98 -4.26 -8.09 -8.03
N LEU A 99 -4.78 -9.31 -7.93
CA LEU A 99 -3.96 -10.52 -7.90
C LEU A 99 -3.21 -10.75 -9.22
N GLU A 100 -3.86 -10.48 -10.36
CA GLU A 100 -3.21 -10.51 -11.67
C GLU A 100 -2.12 -9.45 -11.76
N PHE A 101 -2.38 -8.24 -11.27
CA PHE A 101 -1.37 -7.17 -11.18
C PHE A 101 -0.19 -7.59 -10.32
N CYS A 102 -0.40 -8.18 -9.15
CA CYS A 102 0.68 -8.62 -8.26
C CYS A 102 1.49 -9.78 -8.85
N GLY A 103 0.83 -10.74 -9.48
CA GLY A 103 1.45 -12.00 -9.87
C GLY A 103 2.05 -12.72 -8.66
N ASP A 104 3.22 -13.31 -8.83
CA ASP A 104 3.97 -14.01 -7.78
C ASP A 104 5.07 -13.12 -7.14
N LEU A 105 4.97 -11.79 -7.27
CA LEU A 105 5.95 -10.88 -6.69
C LEU A 105 5.81 -10.76 -5.18
N PRO A 106 6.92 -10.57 -4.44
CA PRO A 106 6.87 -10.21 -3.04
C PRO A 106 6.04 -8.95 -2.80
N MET A 107 5.23 -8.98 -1.74
CA MET A 107 4.38 -7.86 -1.35
C MET A 107 5.01 -7.09 -0.18
N VAL A 108 4.78 -5.81 -0.13
CA VAL A 108 5.26 -4.90 0.92
C VAL A 108 4.09 -4.02 1.36
N ALA A 109 3.83 -3.93 2.67
CA ALA A 109 2.82 -3.03 3.21
C ALA A 109 3.31 -2.38 4.51
N HIS A 110 2.70 -1.27 4.89
CA HIS A 110 2.98 -0.63 6.18
C HIS A 110 1.99 -1.12 7.24
N ASN A 111 2.50 -1.79 8.29
CA ASN A 111 1.66 -2.55 9.21
C ASN A 111 0.91 -3.71 8.51
N ALA A 112 1.63 -4.44 7.68
CA ALA A 112 1.13 -5.46 6.75
C ALA A 112 0.13 -6.48 7.33
N ARG A 113 0.10 -6.66 8.66
CA ARG A 113 -0.89 -7.53 9.32
C ARG A 113 -2.33 -7.06 9.09
N PHE A 114 -2.52 -5.75 9.01
CA PHE A 114 -3.83 -5.16 8.76
C PHE A 114 -4.32 -5.50 7.35
N ASP A 115 -3.54 -5.13 6.34
CA ASP A 115 -3.88 -5.36 4.93
C ASP A 115 -4.04 -6.84 4.62
N LEU A 116 -3.12 -7.66 5.12
CA LEU A 116 -3.18 -9.11 4.96
C LEU A 116 -4.44 -9.72 5.60
N GLY A 117 -4.92 -9.15 6.71
CA GLY A 117 -6.14 -9.60 7.34
C GLY A 117 -7.34 -9.51 6.41
N TYR A 118 -7.49 -8.39 5.71
CA TYR A 118 -8.55 -8.18 4.72
C TYR A 118 -8.33 -9.01 3.45
N LEU A 119 -7.13 -8.95 2.87
CA LEU A 119 -6.82 -9.69 1.65
C LEU A 119 -7.07 -11.20 1.82
N VAL A 120 -6.57 -11.80 2.91
CA VAL A 120 -6.74 -13.24 3.17
C VAL A 120 -8.21 -13.58 3.42
N PHE A 121 -8.93 -12.73 4.15
CA PHE A 121 -10.35 -12.95 4.44
C PHE A 121 -11.18 -12.94 3.16
N ASP A 122 -11.06 -11.89 2.33
CA ASP A 122 -11.81 -11.77 1.10
C ASP A 122 -11.42 -12.84 0.08
N MET A 123 -10.13 -13.15 -0.08
CA MET A 123 -9.69 -14.25 -0.93
C MET A 123 -10.29 -15.58 -0.49
N HIS A 124 -10.40 -15.83 0.82
CA HIS A 124 -11.03 -17.05 1.33
C HIS A 124 -12.52 -17.06 1.04
N CYS A 125 -13.23 -15.94 1.24
CA CYS A 125 -14.66 -15.83 0.97
C CYS A 125 -15.02 -16.05 -0.52
N HIS A 126 -14.14 -15.61 -1.42
CA HIS A 126 -14.32 -15.70 -2.87
C HIS A 126 -13.56 -16.86 -3.53
N GLU A 127 -13.05 -17.81 -2.73
CA GLU A 127 -12.30 -18.98 -3.20
C GLU A 127 -11.11 -18.65 -4.13
N LEU A 128 -10.48 -17.48 -3.90
CA LEU A 128 -9.29 -17.04 -4.64
C LEU A 128 -8.02 -17.63 -4.02
N LYS A 129 -7.01 -17.86 -4.87
CA LYS A 129 -5.72 -18.39 -4.41
C LYS A 129 -4.84 -17.26 -3.90
N PHE A 130 -4.37 -17.38 -2.68
CA PHE A 130 -3.36 -16.47 -2.15
C PHE A 130 -2.01 -16.70 -2.88
N PRO A 131 -1.32 -15.62 -3.30
CA PRO A 131 0.03 -15.74 -3.86
C PRO A 131 0.97 -16.41 -2.85
N LYS A 132 1.89 -17.23 -3.34
CA LYS A 132 2.91 -17.91 -2.50
C LYS A 132 4.12 -17.01 -2.21
N SER A 133 3.95 -15.72 -2.39
CA SER A 133 5.01 -14.73 -2.26
C SER A 133 5.19 -14.29 -0.81
N PRO A 134 6.42 -13.99 -0.37
CA PRO A 134 6.64 -13.41 0.95
C PRO A 134 6.02 -12.02 1.05
N VAL A 135 5.63 -11.66 2.27
CA VAL A 135 5.12 -10.32 2.60
C VAL A 135 6.06 -9.66 3.59
N TYR A 136 6.48 -8.44 3.26
CA TYR A 136 7.36 -7.60 4.08
C TYR A 136 6.56 -6.47 4.73
N CYS A 137 6.91 -6.15 5.97
CA CYS A 137 6.25 -5.10 6.73
C CYS A 137 7.23 -3.96 7.00
N THR A 138 7.00 -2.80 6.38
CA THR A 138 7.86 -1.62 6.57
C THR A 138 7.80 -1.06 7.99
N CYS A 139 6.69 -1.23 8.72
CA CYS A 139 6.60 -0.87 10.14
C CYS A 139 7.53 -1.72 11.01
N LEU A 140 7.62 -3.04 10.77
CA LEU A 140 8.54 -3.91 11.49
C LEU A 140 10.00 -3.65 11.09
N MET A 141 10.26 -3.50 9.80
CA MET A 141 11.59 -3.16 9.28
C MET A 141 12.08 -1.84 9.88
N SER A 142 11.25 -0.79 9.88
CA SER A 142 11.64 0.53 10.38
C SER A 142 12.06 0.52 11.85
N ARG A 143 11.47 -0.35 12.69
CA ARG A 143 11.88 -0.52 14.09
C ARG A 143 13.29 -1.08 14.24
N GLN A 144 13.80 -1.76 13.23
CA GLN A 144 15.15 -2.33 13.22
C GLN A 144 16.18 -1.35 12.66
N VAL A 145 15.84 -0.69 11.53
CA VAL A 145 16.81 0.13 10.77
C VAL A 145 16.72 1.63 11.04
N PHE A 146 15.58 2.14 11.55
CA PHE A 146 15.35 3.55 11.89
C PHE A 146 15.05 3.71 13.40
N LYS A 147 15.97 3.25 14.24
CA LYS A 147 15.78 3.20 15.71
C LYS A 147 15.61 4.56 16.36
N GLU A 148 16.10 5.61 15.70
CA GLU A 148 16.04 7.00 16.13
C GLU A 148 14.66 7.66 15.96
N MET A 149 13.74 7.02 15.24
CA MET A 149 12.43 7.61 14.95
C MET A 149 11.54 7.70 16.20
N PRO A 150 10.78 8.79 16.37
CA PRO A 150 9.91 8.98 17.55
C PRO A 150 8.78 7.95 17.62
N ASN A 151 8.33 7.46 16.49
CA ASN A 151 7.44 6.32 16.32
C ASN A 151 7.57 5.78 14.88
N HIS A 152 6.88 4.67 14.58
CA HIS A 152 6.96 3.98 13.31
C HIS A 152 5.63 3.99 12.54
N LYS A 153 4.85 5.07 12.67
CA LYS A 153 3.68 5.33 11.83
C LYS A 153 4.14 5.80 10.45
N LEU A 154 3.38 5.48 9.41
CA LEU A 154 3.69 5.83 8.03
C LEU A 154 3.99 7.33 7.88
N ALA A 155 3.07 8.18 8.35
CA ALA A 155 3.22 9.64 8.26
C ALA A 155 4.49 10.16 8.96
N THR A 156 4.79 9.63 10.17
CA THR A 156 6.00 10.03 10.89
C THR A 156 7.27 9.63 10.15
N LEU A 157 7.31 8.41 9.63
CA LEU A 157 8.46 7.95 8.85
C LEU A 157 8.61 8.76 7.56
N ALA A 158 7.50 9.03 6.87
CA ALA A 158 7.51 9.85 5.65
C ALA A 158 8.08 11.25 5.94
N GLU A 159 7.58 11.94 6.96
CA GLU A 159 8.07 13.26 7.38
C GLU A 159 9.55 13.24 7.72
N GLN A 160 9.99 12.33 8.57
CA GLN A 160 11.38 12.25 9.05
C GLN A 160 12.38 11.82 7.96
N LEU A 161 11.91 11.09 6.96
CA LEU A 161 12.73 10.63 5.82
C LEU A 161 12.64 11.56 4.60
N GLY A 162 11.90 12.67 4.70
CA GLY A 162 11.70 13.63 3.61
C GLY A 162 10.91 13.05 2.43
N ILE A 163 9.98 12.13 2.69
CA ILE A 163 9.12 11.52 1.67
C ILE A 163 7.83 12.37 1.58
N PRO A 164 7.50 12.92 0.40
CA PRO A 164 6.24 13.61 0.22
C PRO A 164 5.05 12.67 0.48
N LEU A 165 4.12 13.08 1.34
CA LEU A 165 2.90 12.34 1.63
C LEU A 165 1.70 13.29 1.46
N VAL A 166 1.32 13.48 0.20
CA VAL A 166 0.16 14.27 -0.18
C VAL A 166 -1.05 13.34 -0.23
N ASN A 167 -2.18 13.76 0.32
CA ASN A 167 -3.40 12.93 0.43
C ASN A 167 -3.19 11.64 1.25
N HIS A 168 -2.52 11.77 2.41
CA HIS A 168 -2.47 10.68 3.39
C HIS A 168 -3.87 10.14 3.68
N HIS A 169 -3.99 8.82 3.88
CA HIS A 169 -5.24 8.08 3.92
C HIS A 169 -5.98 8.03 2.56
N ARG A 170 -5.23 7.97 1.48
CA ARG A 170 -5.66 7.44 0.20
C ARG A 170 -4.67 6.35 -0.17
N ALA A 171 -5.17 5.16 -0.44
CA ALA A 171 -4.35 3.95 -0.53
C ALA A 171 -3.16 4.09 -1.49
N LEU A 172 -3.31 4.79 -2.62
CA LEU A 172 -2.18 4.98 -3.55
C LEU A 172 -1.07 5.85 -2.94
N ALA A 173 -1.42 6.95 -2.26
CA ALA A 173 -0.42 7.82 -1.63
C ALA A 173 0.34 7.08 -0.52
N ASP A 174 -0.35 6.25 0.25
CA ASP A 174 0.22 5.47 1.35
C ASP A 174 1.07 4.30 0.82
N ALA A 175 0.66 3.62 -0.27
CA ALA A 175 1.48 2.62 -0.97
C ALA A 175 2.77 3.21 -1.56
N GLU A 176 2.71 4.43 -2.12
CA GLU A 176 3.87 5.17 -2.60
C GLU A 176 4.85 5.52 -1.47
N ALA A 177 4.34 6.02 -0.34
CA ALA A 177 5.17 6.29 0.83
C ALA A 177 5.78 5.01 1.41
N CYS A 178 4.99 3.93 1.49
CA CYS A 178 5.45 2.61 1.90
C CYS A 178 6.62 2.12 1.03
N LYS A 179 6.53 2.24 -0.29
CA LYS A 179 7.59 1.93 -1.26
C LYS A 179 8.87 2.69 -0.97
N LYS A 180 8.78 4.01 -0.77
CA LYS A 180 9.94 4.86 -0.46
C LYS A 180 10.59 4.50 0.89
N ILE A 181 9.78 4.25 1.93
CA ILE A 181 10.27 3.80 3.23
C ILE A 181 10.99 2.46 3.10
N PHE A 182 10.42 1.52 2.33
CA PHE A 182 11.04 0.22 2.08
C PHE A 182 12.41 0.37 1.41
N ALA A 183 12.49 1.10 0.31
CA ALA A 183 13.73 1.32 -0.42
C ALA A 183 14.81 2.00 0.45
N LYS A 184 14.46 3.05 1.20
CA LYS A 184 15.37 3.72 2.14
C LYS A 184 15.82 2.78 3.27
N GLY A 185 14.95 1.90 3.75
CA GLY A 185 15.29 0.89 4.75
C GLY A 185 16.31 -0.11 4.25
N LEU A 186 16.18 -0.59 3.02
CA LEU A 186 17.11 -1.52 2.38
C LEU A 186 18.52 -0.91 2.15
N LEU A 187 18.64 0.41 2.13
CA LEU A 187 19.94 1.09 2.03
C LEU A 187 20.65 1.22 3.40
N ARG A 188 19.93 1.01 4.51
CA ARG A 188 20.50 1.06 5.87
C ARG A 188 20.85 -0.32 6.44
N ASP A 189 20.41 -1.38 5.76
CA ASP A 189 20.71 -2.77 6.10
C ASP A 189 21.98 -3.23 5.37
#